data_f2f594e3cb30811c2bc0973281818c0e
#
_entry.id   f2f594e3cb30811c2bc0973281818c0e
#
_cell.length_a   1.000
_cell.length_b   1.000
_cell.length_c   1.000
_cell.angle_alpha   90.00
_cell.angle_beta   90.00
_cell.angle_gamma   90.00
#
_symmetry.space_group_name_H-M   'P 1'
#
loop_
_entity.id
_entity.type
_entity.pdbx_description
1 polymer ?
#
loop_
_entity_poly.entity_id
_entity_poly.type
_entity_poly.pdbx_seq_one_letter_code
_entity_poly.pdbx_strand_id
1 'polypeptide(L)'
;PTWKRVFSARVFRDSKRFQTSYEDRVVKVLREYSDMPDKDVMTNEQILKAYGIISYTQTLECKGTVLCRTDTGQTFDTGDFPYGAVLNSQTMEHAKPVNIAKIRRIMTIENKANYENMSYKEDTLYIYCHGFFSPKEVEFLRELTVLAAENVEFLHWGDMDYGGIRIFLFNKDKIFPGLKPYKMDCESFVAAVTLNAGRTLEAEKRKKLEQMNAGELEELRSSILEYGMEIEQEMLV
;
A
#
# COMPACT_ATOMS: atom_id res chain seq x y z
N PRO A 1 -20.48 3.69 3.06
CA PRO A 1 -19.59 4.78 2.66
C PRO A 1 -20.33 5.89 1.93
N THR A 2 -19.86 7.12 2.04
CA THR A 2 -20.41 8.28 1.35
C THR A 2 -19.28 9.12 0.75
N TRP A 3 -19.56 9.74 -0.40
CA TRP A 3 -18.61 10.65 -1.02
C TRP A 3 -18.40 11.88 -0.13
N LYS A 4 -17.16 12.31 0.07
CA LYS A 4 -16.79 13.47 0.91
C LYS A 4 -17.60 14.73 0.54
N ARG A 5 -17.76 15.01 -0.75
CA ARG A 5 -18.57 16.14 -1.22
C ARG A 5 -20.07 15.97 -0.96
N VAL A 6 -20.59 14.75 -1.05
CA VAL A 6 -22.00 14.45 -0.71
C VAL A 6 -22.23 14.58 0.79
N PHE A 7 -21.32 14.05 1.60
CA PHE A 7 -21.32 14.25 3.05
C PHE A 7 -21.33 15.75 3.40
N SER A 8 -20.39 16.50 2.83
CA SER A 8 -20.29 17.95 3.05
C SER A 8 -21.59 18.69 2.68
N ALA A 9 -22.15 18.40 1.52
CA ALA A 9 -23.40 19.02 1.06
C ALA A 9 -24.57 18.69 1.97
N ARG A 10 -24.69 17.46 2.46
CA ARG A 10 -25.78 17.04 3.37
C ARG A 10 -25.68 17.69 4.74
N VAL A 11 -24.47 17.76 5.31
CA VAL A 11 -24.26 18.26 6.67
C VAL A 11 -24.17 19.79 6.71
N PHE A 12 -23.48 20.40 5.78
CA PHE A 12 -23.14 21.82 5.82
C PHE A 12 -23.87 22.67 4.76
N ARG A 13 -24.69 22.05 3.89
CA ARG A 13 -25.33 22.71 2.75
C ARG A 13 -24.33 23.32 1.75
N ASP A 14 -23.07 22.86 1.80
CA ASP A 14 -21.96 23.28 0.93
C ASP A 14 -21.06 22.06 0.67
N SER A 15 -20.85 21.73 -0.61
CA SER A 15 -20.11 20.53 -1.01
C SER A 15 -18.62 20.56 -0.69
N LYS A 16 -18.06 21.74 -0.38
CA LYS A 16 -16.61 21.90 -0.11
C LYS A 16 -16.32 22.23 1.37
N ARG A 17 -17.31 22.66 2.14
CA ARG A 17 -17.11 23.19 3.50
C ARG A 17 -16.46 22.22 4.46
N PHE A 18 -16.78 20.93 4.37
CA PHE A 18 -16.11 19.90 5.17
C PHE A 18 -14.60 19.93 4.91
N GLN A 19 -14.20 19.83 3.65
CA GLN A 19 -12.79 19.78 3.25
C GLN A 19 -12.02 21.04 3.63
N THR A 20 -12.64 22.23 3.44
CA THR A 20 -11.94 23.51 3.64
C THR A 20 -11.87 23.95 5.10
N SER A 21 -12.77 23.48 5.96
CA SER A 21 -12.94 24.07 7.30
C SER A 21 -12.93 23.05 8.44
N TYR A 22 -13.20 21.77 8.17
CA TYR A 22 -13.41 20.77 9.21
C TYR A 22 -12.56 19.52 9.08
N GLU A 23 -12.10 19.17 7.89
CA GLU A 23 -11.41 17.89 7.61
C GLU A 23 -10.23 17.66 8.56
N ASP A 24 -9.30 18.62 8.66
CA ASP A 24 -8.11 18.46 9.49
C ASP A 24 -8.46 18.33 10.98
N ARG A 25 -9.47 19.04 11.43
CA ARG A 25 -9.92 18.96 12.84
C ARG A 25 -10.56 17.61 13.15
N VAL A 26 -11.41 17.13 12.26
CA VAL A 26 -12.05 15.80 12.39
C VAL A 26 -11.00 14.72 12.37
N VAL A 27 -10.08 14.76 11.40
CA VAL A 27 -9.00 13.78 11.33
C VAL A 27 -8.11 13.81 12.56
N LYS A 28 -7.79 15.01 13.10
CA LYS A 28 -7.02 15.12 14.35
C LYS A 28 -7.74 14.42 15.52
N VAL A 29 -9.05 14.64 15.67
CA VAL A 29 -9.85 13.97 16.71
C VAL A 29 -9.88 12.46 16.49
N LEU A 30 -10.05 12.00 15.24
CA LEU A 30 -10.02 10.57 14.94
C LEU A 30 -8.64 9.93 15.23
N ARG A 31 -7.55 10.65 14.92
CA ARG A 31 -6.20 10.19 15.29
C ARG A 31 -6.00 10.08 16.80
N GLU A 32 -6.52 11.04 17.57
CA GLU A 32 -6.34 11.10 19.01
C GLU A 32 -7.16 10.04 19.74
N TYR A 33 -8.46 9.90 19.40
CA TYR A 33 -9.43 9.15 20.19
C TYR A 33 -9.91 7.83 19.56
N SER A 34 -9.51 7.47 18.35
CA SER A 34 -9.89 6.17 17.78
C SER A 34 -8.94 5.05 18.19
N ASP A 35 -9.45 3.82 18.23
CA ASP A 35 -8.65 2.61 18.41
C ASP A 35 -8.11 2.03 17.09
N MET A 36 -8.09 2.85 16.02
CA MET A 36 -7.63 2.42 14.71
C MET A 36 -6.13 2.11 14.74
N PRO A 37 -5.70 0.91 14.33
CA PRO A 37 -4.29 0.60 14.17
C PRO A 37 -3.69 1.46 13.06
N ASP A 38 -2.39 1.75 13.17
CA ASP A 38 -1.60 2.49 12.16
C ASP A 38 -2.06 3.92 11.85
N LYS A 39 -2.98 4.47 12.63
CA LYS A 39 -3.54 5.81 12.41
C LYS A 39 -2.50 6.94 12.36
N ASP A 40 -1.35 6.76 12.96
CA ASP A 40 -0.25 7.72 13.01
C ASP A 40 0.58 7.79 11.72
N VAL A 41 0.52 6.76 10.88
CA VAL A 41 1.18 6.71 9.57
C VAL A 41 0.18 6.82 8.39
N MET A 42 -1.11 6.68 8.66
CA MET A 42 -2.16 6.85 7.64
C MET A 42 -2.31 8.32 7.23
N THR A 43 -2.61 8.55 5.95
CA THR A 43 -3.01 9.89 5.45
C THR A 43 -4.39 10.29 5.98
N ASN A 44 -4.72 11.58 5.93
CA ASN A 44 -6.06 12.07 6.29
C ASN A 44 -7.16 11.37 5.49
N GLU A 45 -6.90 11.12 4.22
CA GLU A 45 -7.82 10.44 3.33
C GLU A 45 -8.05 8.98 3.72
N GLN A 46 -6.99 8.26 4.09
CA GLN A 46 -7.08 6.88 4.57
C GLN A 46 -7.87 6.78 5.88
N ILE A 47 -7.68 7.72 6.80
CA ILE A 47 -8.46 7.77 8.05
C ILE A 47 -9.94 8.02 7.75
N LEU A 48 -10.28 9.05 6.96
CA LEU A 48 -11.66 9.34 6.60
C LEU A 48 -12.34 8.17 5.90
N LYS A 49 -11.61 7.48 5.03
CA LYS A 49 -12.06 6.28 4.32
C LYS A 49 -12.41 5.14 5.27
N ALA A 50 -11.63 4.90 6.31
CA ALA A 50 -11.95 3.90 7.33
C ALA A 50 -13.27 4.19 8.06
N TYR A 51 -13.64 5.47 8.15
CA TYR A 51 -14.94 5.91 8.67
C TYR A 51 -16.01 6.07 7.59
N GLY A 52 -15.78 5.58 6.39
CA GLY A 52 -16.75 5.55 5.31
C GLY A 52 -16.91 6.87 4.56
N ILE A 53 -16.03 7.86 4.74
CA ILE A 53 -15.99 9.10 3.97
C ILE A 53 -14.90 8.98 2.90
N ILE A 54 -15.31 8.89 1.64
CA ILE A 54 -14.41 8.66 0.50
C ILE A 54 -14.36 9.86 -0.44
N SER A 55 -13.16 10.21 -0.91
CA SER A 55 -12.94 11.33 -1.84
C SER A 55 -13.06 10.90 -3.29
N TYR A 56 -12.53 9.73 -3.63
CA TYR A 56 -12.49 9.18 -4.97
C TYR A 56 -12.87 7.71 -4.97
N THR A 57 -13.17 7.18 -6.14
CA THR A 57 -13.21 5.74 -6.36
C THR A 57 -11.82 5.17 -6.06
N GLN A 58 -11.77 4.19 -5.19
CA GLN A 58 -10.51 3.49 -4.88
C GLN A 58 -10.09 2.70 -6.09
N THR A 59 -8.80 2.68 -6.36
CA THR A 59 -8.24 2.00 -7.53
C THR A 59 -7.07 1.13 -7.11
N LEU A 60 -7.06 -0.09 -7.63
CA LEU A 60 -5.92 -1.00 -7.59
C LEU A 60 -5.23 -0.95 -8.96
N GLU A 61 -3.96 -0.57 -8.95
CA GLU A 61 -3.15 -0.55 -10.18
C GLU A 61 -2.22 -1.76 -10.20
N CYS A 62 -2.18 -2.47 -11.31
CA CYS A 62 -1.31 -3.64 -11.47
C CYS A 62 -0.77 -3.80 -12.89
N LYS A 63 0.40 -4.44 -13.02
CA LYS A 63 1.01 -4.91 -14.27
C LYS A 63 1.27 -6.40 -14.15
N GLY A 64 0.67 -7.21 -15.00
CA GLY A 64 0.77 -8.67 -15.00
C GLY A 64 -0.57 -9.32 -15.28
N THR A 65 -0.56 -10.63 -15.43
CA THR A 65 -1.72 -11.43 -15.85
C THR A 65 -2.55 -11.85 -14.66
N VAL A 66 -3.78 -11.36 -14.58
CA VAL A 66 -4.83 -11.83 -13.65
C VAL A 66 -6.11 -12.00 -14.44
N LEU A 67 -6.55 -13.23 -14.63
CA LEU A 67 -7.86 -13.49 -15.20
C LEU A 67 -8.92 -13.27 -14.11
N CYS A 68 -9.82 -12.33 -14.35
CA CYS A 68 -10.96 -12.00 -13.50
C CYS A 68 -12.27 -12.45 -14.12
N ARG A 69 -13.26 -12.73 -13.27
CA ARG A 69 -14.65 -13.03 -13.67
C ARG A 69 -15.61 -12.15 -12.91
N THR A 70 -16.51 -11.50 -13.64
CA THR A 70 -17.59 -10.69 -13.06
C THR A 70 -18.73 -11.56 -12.51
N ASP A 71 -19.56 -11.00 -11.65
CA ASP A 71 -20.80 -11.63 -11.17
C ASP A 71 -21.81 -11.94 -12.28
N THR A 72 -21.72 -11.22 -13.42
CA THR A 72 -22.48 -11.51 -14.64
C THR A 72 -21.88 -12.64 -15.51
N GLY A 73 -20.74 -13.22 -15.10
CA GLY A 73 -20.07 -14.33 -15.78
C GLY A 73 -19.09 -13.93 -16.90
N GLN A 74 -18.94 -12.64 -17.19
CA GLN A 74 -17.95 -12.15 -18.14
C GLN A 74 -16.53 -12.25 -17.57
N THR A 75 -15.54 -12.41 -18.43
CA THR A 75 -14.12 -12.46 -18.03
C THR A 75 -13.32 -11.36 -18.70
N PHE A 76 -12.29 -10.90 -18.02
CA PHE A 76 -11.25 -10.02 -18.55
C PHE A 76 -9.89 -10.40 -17.96
N ASP A 77 -8.81 -10.14 -18.71
CA ASP A 77 -7.44 -10.41 -18.27
C ASP A 77 -6.65 -9.10 -18.18
N THR A 78 -6.04 -8.83 -17.02
CA THR A 78 -5.18 -7.64 -16.87
C THR A 78 -3.90 -7.74 -17.69
N GLY A 79 -3.48 -8.95 -18.08
CA GLY A 79 -2.35 -9.20 -18.97
C GLY A 79 -2.53 -8.66 -20.39
N ASP A 80 -3.76 -8.36 -20.83
CA ASP A 80 -4.04 -7.68 -22.10
C ASP A 80 -3.55 -6.22 -22.10
N PHE A 81 -3.17 -5.69 -20.92
CA PHE A 81 -2.70 -4.32 -20.72
C PHE A 81 -1.24 -4.31 -20.22
N PRO A 82 -0.23 -4.50 -21.09
CA PRO A 82 1.17 -4.66 -20.67
C PRO A 82 1.76 -3.43 -19.99
N TYR A 83 1.15 -2.25 -20.17
CA TYR A 83 1.55 -1.02 -19.47
C TYR A 83 0.86 -0.82 -18.12
N GLY A 84 -0.06 -1.68 -17.76
CA GLY A 84 -0.80 -1.70 -16.51
C GLY A 84 -2.30 -1.55 -16.68
N ALA A 85 -3.02 -2.15 -15.74
CA ALA A 85 -4.48 -2.07 -15.61
C ALA A 85 -4.84 -1.34 -14.31
N VAL A 86 -5.95 -0.59 -14.33
CA VAL A 86 -6.51 0.08 -13.16
C VAL A 86 -7.90 -0.48 -12.89
N LEU A 87 -8.06 -1.18 -11.77
CA LEU A 87 -9.34 -1.70 -11.32
C LEU A 87 -9.93 -0.75 -10.28
N ASN A 88 -11.10 -0.20 -10.53
CA ASN A 88 -11.78 0.63 -9.54
C ASN A 88 -12.52 -0.22 -8.49
N SER A 89 -12.94 0.40 -7.38
CA SER A 89 -13.61 -0.31 -6.29
C SER A 89 -14.91 -1.04 -6.69
N GLN A 90 -15.64 -0.52 -7.66
CA GLN A 90 -16.85 -1.17 -8.17
C GLN A 90 -16.49 -2.43 -8.97
N THR A 91 -15.45 -2.37 -9.80
CA THR A 91 -14.95 -3.55 -10.51
C THR A 91 -14.49 -4.62 -9.51
N MET A 92 -13.72 -4.24 -8.47
CA MET A 92 -13.27 -5.18 -7.43
C MET A 92 -14.44 -5.74 -6.58
N GLU A 93 -15.56 -5.04 -6.48
CA GLU A 93 -16.76 -5.51 -5.78
C GLU A 93 -17.53 -6.56 -6.58
N HIS A 94 -17.55 -6.42 -7.91
CA HIS A 94 -18.34 -7.23 -8.84
C HIS A 94 -17.52 -8.20 -9.70
N ALA A 95 -16.21 -8.25 -9.50
CA ALA A 95 -15.34 -9.19 -10.18
C ALA A 95 -14.32 -9.79 -9.21
N LYS A 96 -14.02 -11.06 -9.41
CA LYS A 96 -13.03 -11.80 -8.61
C LYS A 96 -11.93 -12.35 -9.51
N PRO A 97 -10.68 -12.38 -9.04
CA PRO A 97 -9.64 -13.13 -9.71
C PRO A 97 -10.01 -14.62 -9.71
N VAL A 98 -9.83 -15.29 -10.84
CA VAL A 98 -10.13 -16.71 -10.99
C VAL A 98 -8.95 -17.53 -11.48
N ASN A 99 -7.90 -16.88 -12.03
CA ASN A 99 -6.70 -17.56 -12.47
C ASN A 99 -5.48 -16.64 -12.48
N ILE A 100 -4.38 -17.13 -11.90
CA ILE A 100 -3.04 -16.54 -11.92
C ILE A 100 -1.96 -17.61 -12.20
N ALA A 101 -2.29 -18.67 -12.92
CA ALA A 101 -1.44 -19.87 -13.06
C ALA A 101 -0.04 -19.59 -13.66
N LYS A 102 0.11 -18.52 -14.44
CA LYS A 102 1.41 -18.11 -15.00
C LYS A 102 2.28 -17.37 -14.00
N ILE A 103 1.70 -16.79 -12.95
CA ILE A 103 2.40 -15.94 -11.99
C ILE A 103 3.27 -16.82 -11.06
N ARG A 104 4.53 -16.41 -10.93
CA ARG A 104 5.53 -16.97 -10.01
C ARG A 104 5.96 -15.97 -8.95
N ARG A 105 5.68 -14.69 -9.18
CA ARG A 105 6.00 -13.60 -8.27
C ARG A 105 4.87 -12.58 -8.22
N ILE A 106 4.48 -12.19 -7.02
CA ILE A 106 3.60 -11.04 -6.77
C ILE A 106 4.43 -10.03 -5.97
N MET A 107 4.55 -8.80 -6.49
CA MET A 107 5.38 -7.77 -5.88
C MET A 107 4.56 -6.50 -5.69
N THR A 108 4.41 -6.08 -4.44
CA THR A 108 3.85 -4.77 -4.10
C THR A 108 4.97 -3.73 -4.05
N ILE A 109 4.74 -2.55 -4.63
CA ILE A 109 5.72 -1.46 -4.76
C ILE A 109 5.07 -0.18 -4.25
N GLU A 110 5.68 0.46 -3.26
CA GLU A 110 5.09 1.61 -2.58
C GLU A 110 5.23 2.89 -3.41
N ASN A 111 6.37 3.11 -4.02
CA ASN A 111 6.63 4.31 -4.80
C ASN A 111 6.07 4.21 -6.22
N LYS A 112 5.35 5.26 -6.64
CA LYS A 112 4.70 5.30 -7.95
C LYS A 112 5.70 5.29 -9.11
N ALA A 113 6.80 6.05 -9.02
CA ALA A 113 7.80 6.10 -10.08
C ALA A 113 8.49 4.74 -10.27
N ASN A 114 8.81 4.07 -9.15
CA ASN A 114 9.41 2.75 -9.18
C ASN A 114 8.45 1.71 -9.80
N TYR A 115 7.15 1.77 -9.45
CA TYR A 115 6.13 0.93 -10.06
C TYR A 115 5.99 1.19 -11.57
N GLU A 116 5.97 2.46 -12.00
CA GLU A 116 5.88 2.81 -13.43
C GLU A 116 7.09 2.31 -14.22
N ASN A 117 8.28 2.32 -13.63
CA ASN A 117 9.52 1.83 -14.24
C ASN A 117 9.58 0.30 -14.38
N MET A 118 8.68 -0.46 -13.70
CA MET A 118 8.64 -1.91 -13.88
C MET A 118 8.15 -2.28 -15.27
N SER A 119 9.00 -2.98 -16.02
CA SER A 119 8.60 -3.56 -17.30
C SER A 119 7.71 -4.79 -17.08
N TYR A 120 6.71 -4.98 -17.92
CA TYR A 120 5.87 -6.17 -17.92
C TYR A 120 6.71 -7.45 -17.98
N LYS A 121 6.34 -8.43 -17.15
CA LYS A 121 6.88 -9.80 -17.18
C LYS A 121 5.71 -10.78 -17.11
N GLU A 122 5.80 -11.84 -17.90
CA GLU A 122 4.71 -12.81 -18.02
C GLU A 122 4.46 -13.59 -16.70
N ASP A 123 5.51 -13.76 -15.89
CA ASP A 123 5.48 -14.52 -14.64
C ASP A 123 5.38 -13.65 -13.38
N THR A 124 5.28 -12.33 -13.51
CA THR A 124 5.29 -11.40 -12.37
C THR A 124 4.10 -10.47 -12.41
N LEU A 125 3.40 -10.38 -11.27
CA LEU A 125 2.37 -9.40 -11.03
C LEU A 125 2.93 -8.29 -10.13
N TYR A 126 3.07 -7.08 -10.68
CA TYR A 126 3.40 -5.88 -9.93
C TYR A 126 2.12 -5.19 -9.49
N ILE A 127 2.07 -4.74 -8.25
CA ILE A 127 0.93 -4.04 -7.67
C ILE A 127 1.42 -2.74 -7.04
N TYR A 128 0.85 -1.61 -7.45
CA TYR A 128 1.12 -0.33 -6.82
C TYR A 128 0.47 -0.28 -5.44
N CYS A 129 1.33 -0.14 -4.42
CA CYS A 129 0.92 -0.03 -3.02
C CYS A 129 1.00 1.43 -2.59
N HIS A 130 -0.06 2.18 -2.75
CA HIS A 130 -0.13 3.61 -2.42
C HIS A 130 -0.19 3.90 -0.89
N GLY A 131 0.48 3.11 -0.09
CA GLY A 131 0.41 3.05 1.36
C GLY A 131 -0.46 1.89 1.84
N PHE A 132 -1.34 2.12 2.81
CA PHE A 132 -2.25 1.08 3.30
C PHE A 132 -3.39 0.81 2.32
N PHE A 133 -3.52 -0.44 1.91
CA PHE A 133 -4.64 -0.88 1.08
C PHE A 133 -5.97 -0.74 1.82
N SER A 134 -7.01 -0.39 1.09
CA SER A 134 -8.36 -0.34 1.63
C SER A 134 -8.95 -1.72 1.88
N PRO A 135 -10.04 -1.83 2.64
CA PRO A 135 -10.70 -3.11 2.87
C PRO A 135 -11.09 -3.85 1.59
N LYS A 136 -11.53 -3.13 0.54
CA LYS A 136 -11.87 -3.75 -0.76
C LYS A 136 -10.64 -4.25 -1.53
N GLU A 137 -9.56 -3.49 -1.50
CA GLU A 137 -8.28 -3.92 -2.08
C GLU A 137 -7.73 -5.13 -1.32
N VAL A 138 -7.77 -5.12 0.01
CA VAL A 138 -7.36 -6.25 0.85
C VAL A 138 -8.17 -7.50 0.52
N GLU A 139 -9.50 -7.38 0.38
CA GLU A 139 -10.38 -8.50 0.01
C GLU A 139 -9.98 -9.08 -1.36
N PHE A 140 -9.83 -8.23 -2.37
CA PHE A 140 -9.43 -8.65 -3.72
C PHE A 140 -8.03 -9.28 -3.74
N LEU A 141 -7.05 -8.70 -3.04
CA LEU A 141 -5.68 -9.20 -2.99
C LEU A 141 -5.57 -10.54 -2.24
N ARG A 142 -6.41 -10.77 -1.22
CA ARG A 142 -6.51 -12.07 -0.55
C ARG A 142 -6.97 -13.18 -1.48
N GLU A 143 -7.89 -12.90 -2.40
CA GLU A 143 -8.30 -13.89 -3.40
C GLU A 143 -7.11 -14.31 -4.28
N LEU A 144 -6.18 -13.40 -4.61
CA LEU A 144 -4.94 -13.76 -5.30
C LEU A 144 -4.07 -14.72 -4.48
N THR A 145 -4.00 -14.52 -3.16
CA THR A 145 -3.23 -15.41 -2.28
C THR A 145 -3.82 -16.83 -2.27
N VAL A 146 -5.14 -16.93 -2.27
CA VAL A 146 -5.84 -18.24 -2.34
C VAL A 146 -5.59 -18.97 -3.66
N LEU A 147 -5.47 -18.22 -4.77
CA LEU A 147 -5.20 -18.79 -6.11
C LEU A 147 -3.72 -19.09 -6.35
N ALA A 148 -2.83 -18.52 -5.53
CA ALA A 148 -1.40 -18.69 -5.69
C ALA A 148 -0.97 -20.15 -5.42
N ALA A 149 -0.18 -20.71 -6.33
CA ALA A 149 0.50 -21.98 -6.09
C ALA A 149 1.54 -21.84 -4.98
N GLU A 150 1.93 -22.95 -4.33
CA GLU A 150 2.90 -22.95 -3.22
C GLU A 150 4.27 -22.31 -3.57
N ASN A 151 4.62 -22.30 -4.83
CA ASN A 151 5.89 -21.74 -5.33
C ASN A 151 5.79 -20.27 -5.78
N VAL A 152 4.67 -19.58 -5.53
CA VAL A 152 4.54 -18.14 -5.79
C VAL A 152 5.25 -17.38 -4.69
N GLU A 153 6.18 -16.53 -5.08
CA GLU A 153 6.91 -15.64 -4.19
C GLU A 153 6.16 -14.32 -4.01
N PHE A 154 5.96 -13.90 -2.76
CA PHE A 154 5.36 -12.62 -2.41
C PHE A 154 6.44 -11.66 -1.91
N LEU A 155 6.57 -10.51 -2.57
CA LEU A 155 7.58 -9.50 -2.29
C LEU A 155 6.94 -8.13 -2.03
N HIS A 156 7.60 -7.35 -1.19
CA HIS A 156 7.28 -5.93 -0.99
C HIS A 156 8.53 -5.08 -1.12
N TRP A 157 8.40 -3.99 -1.86
CA TRP A 157 9.42 -2.97 -1.98
C TRP A 157 8.82 -1.63 -1.57
N GLY A 158 9.31 -1.05 -0.49
CA GLY A 158 8.86 0.21 0.08
C GLY A 158 10.02 1.07 0.56
N ASP A 159 9.68 2.19 1.19
CA ASP A 159 10.63 3.08 1.83
C ASP A 159 11.31 2.38 3.02
N MET A 160 12.58 2.70 3.24
CA MET A 160 13.29 2.24 4.43
C MET A 160 13.19 3.31 5.51
N ASP A 161 11.97 3.43 6.05
CA ASP A 161 11.60 4.32 7.15
C ASP A 161 10.52 3.68 8.04
N TYR A 162 10.06 4.43 9.06
CA TYR A 162 8.99 3.96 9.95
C TYR A 162 7.70 3.62 9.20
N GLY A 163 7.33 4.43 8.21
CA GLY A 163 6.11 4.24 7.40
C GLY A 163 6.18 2.98 6.55
N GLY A 164 7.25 2.79 5.79
CA GLY A 164 7.45 1.64 4.91
C GLY A 164 7.52 0.32 5.70
N ILE A 165 8.15 0.30 6.89
CA ILE A 165 8.12 -0.88 7.78
C ILE A 165 6.68 -1.19 8.21
N ARG A 166 5.88 -0.19 8.58
CA ARG A 166 4.47 -0.39 8.97
C ARG A 166 3.61 -0.92 7.82
N ILE A 167 3.83 -0.40 6.61
CA ILE A 167 3.12 -0.86 5.40
C ILE A 167 3.48 -2.30 5.07
N PHE A 168 4.77 -2.66 5.15
CA PHE A 168 5.21 -4.05 4.99
C PHE A 168 4.51 -4.99 5.97
N LEU A 169 4.55 -4.66 7.27
CA LEU A 169 3.93 -5.47 8.32
C LEU A 169 2.41 -5.60 8.13
N PHE A 170 1.73 -4.53 7.74
CA PHE A 170 0.31 -4.55 7.42
C PHE A 170 0.01 -5.47 6.22
N ASN A 171 0.75 -5.35 5.13
CA ASN A 171 0.59 -6.18 3.94
C ASN A 171 0.82 -7.66 4.26
N LYS A 172 1.81 -7.96 5.10
CA LYS A 172 2.11 -9.32 5.55
C LYS A 172 0.99 -9.90 6.42
N ASP A 173 0.52 -9.14 7.42
CA ASP A 173 -0.52 -9.60 8.35
C ASP A 173 -1.89 -9.71 7.67
N LYS A 174 -2.24 -8.74 6.82
CA LYS A 174 -3.60 -8.63 6.29
C LYS A 174 -3.81 -9.30 4.94
N ILE A 175 -2.76 -9.47 4.12
CA ILE A 175 -2.91 -9.88 2.72
C ILE A 175 -2.06 -11.10 2.39
N PHE A 176 -0.73 -11.01 2.54
CA PHE A 176 0.24 -11.99 2.08
C PHE A 176 1.08 -12.55 3.25
N PRO A 177 0.63 -13.60 3.96
CA PRO A 177 1.36 -14.14 5.13
C PRO A 177 2.82 -14.55 4.84
N GLY A 178 3.11 -14.93 3.59
CA GLY A 178 4.45 -15.27 3.11
C GLY A 178 5.26 -14.10 2.54
N LEU A 179 4.84 -12.85 2.76
CA LEU A 179 5.49 -11.64 2.22
C LEU A 179 6.92 -11.52 2.71
N LYS A 180 7.86 -11.27 1.78
CA LYS A 180 9.27 -11.01 2.06
C LYS A 180 9.66 -9.59 1.62
N PRO A 181 10.59 -8.95 2.33
CA PRO A 181 11.12 -7.66 1.90
C PRO A 181 11.98 -7.83 0.63
N TYR A 182 11.92 -6.85 -0.27
CA TYR A 182 12.78 -6.75 -1.46
C TYR A 182 13.52 -5.43 -1.42
N LYS A 183 14.83 -5.45 -1.41
CA LYS A 183 15.70 -4.27 -1.23
C LYS A 183 15.34 -3.43 0.04
N MET A 184 14.74 -4.05 1.02
CA MET A 184 14.46 -3.47 2.34
C MET A 184 15.26 -4.23 3.39
N ASP A 185 16.58 -4.33 3.19
CA ASP A 185 17.55 -5.03 4.02
C ASP A 185 18.71 -4.10 4.42
N CYS A 186 19.52 -4.55 5.37
CA CYS A 186 20.65 -3.79 5.88
C CYS A 186 21.68 -3.47 4.77
N GLU A 187 21.94 -4.39 3.84
CA GLU A 187 22.91 -4.20 2.75
C GLU A 187 22.45 -3.08 1.81
N SER A 188 21.20 -3.14 1.35
CA SER A 188 20.59 -2.11 0.50
C SER A 188 20.57 -0.75 1.20
N PHE A 189 20.27 -0.73 2.50
CA PHE A 189 20.25 0.49 3.32
C PHE A 189 21.65 1.12 3.41
N VAL A 190 22.66 0.35 3.79
CA VAL A 190 24.06 0.84 3.93
C VAL A 190 24.60 1.31 2.58
N ALA A 191 24.30 0.61 1.49
CA ALA A 191 24.69 1.04 0.14
C ALA A 191 24.09 2.41 -0.19
N ALA A 192 22.80 2.64 0.08
CA ALA A 192 22.14 3.93 -0.13
C ALA A 192 22.74 5.05 0.75
N VAL A 193 22.99 4.78 2.03
CA VAL A 193 23.65 5.75 2.93
C VAL A 193 25.03 6.15 2.42
N THR A 194 25.81 5.18 1.93
CA THR A 194 27.14 5.40 1.36
C THR A 194 27.11 6.32 0.15
N LEU A 195 26.03 6.27 -0.64
CA LEU A 195 25.79 7.13 -1.79
C LEU A 195 25.19 8.50 -1.42
N ASN A 196 25.10 8.85 -0.12
CA ASN A 196 24.43 10.05 0.40
C ASN A 196 22.95 10.16 -0.04
N ALA A 197 22.28 9.02 -0.21
CA ALA A 197 20.88 8.97 -0.63
C ALA A 197 19.88 9.08 0.53
N GLY A 198 20.38 9.18 1.78
CA GLY A 198 19.54 9.24 2.98
C GLY A 198 19.20 10.65 3.43
N ARG A 199 18.08 10.77 4.13
CA ARG A 199 17.72 11.97 4.89
C ARG A 199 17.78 11.69 6.39
N THR A 200 17.97 12.74 7.19
CA THR A 200 18.09 12.62 8.65
C THR A 200 16.79 12.12 9.27
N LEU A 201 16.88 11.11 10.12
CA LEU A 201 15.77 10.58 10.90
C LEU A 201 15.26 11.59 11.92
N GLU A 202 13.99 11.96 11.83
CA GLU A 202 13.35 12.88 12.78
C GLU A 202 13.20 12.27 14.18
N ALA A 203 13.32 13.10 15.22
CA ALA A 203 13.26 12.65 16.61
C ALA A 203 11.93 11.93 16.98
N GLU A 204 10.81 12.35 16.39
CA GLU A 204 9.52 11.71 16.63
C GLU A 204 9.46 10.31 15.99
N LYS A 205 9.92 10.16 14.75
CA LYS A 205 10.01 8.88 14.06
C LYS A 205 10.99 7.93 14.75
N ARG A 206 12.13 8.47 15.25
CA ARG A 206 13.10 7.70 16.05
C ARG A 206 12.43 7.02 17.24
N LYS A 207 11.67 7.78 18.05
CA LYS A 207 10.95 7.22 19.21
C LYS A 207 9.96 6.11 18.81
N LYS A 208 9.27 6.27 17.69
CA LYS A 208 8.34 5.26 17.17
C LYS A 208 9.08 3.99 16.74
N LEU A 209 10.22 4.13 16.03
CA LEU A 209 11.07 3.01 15.65
C LEU A 209 11.65 2.28 16.86
N GLU A 210 12.07 2.98 17.91
CA GLU A 210 12.60 2.39 19.14
C GLU A 210 11.56 1.51 19.87
N GLN A 211 10.27 1.84 19.74
CA GLN A 211 9.18 1.15 20.43
C GLN A 211 8.50 0.08 19.59
N MET A 212 8.77 0.02 18.27
CA MET A 212 8.10 -0.94 17.40
C MET A 212 8.80 -2.30 17.36
N ASN A 213 8.01 -3.34 17.16
CA ASN A 213 8.48 -4.65 16.71
C ASN A 213 8.45 -4.67 15.17
N ALA A 214 9.61 -4.73 14.54
CA ALA A 214 9.72 -4.71 13.08
C ALA A 214 9.70 -6.12 12.44
N GLY A 215 9.60 -7.18 13.24
CA GLY A 215 9.54 -8.56 12.75
C GLY A 215 10.76 -8.91 11.87
N GLU A 216 10.53 -9.28 10.63
CA GLU A 216 11.62 -9.62 9.67
C GLU A 216 12.48 -8.43 9.25
N LEU A 217 12.02 -7.20 9.50
CA LEU A 217 12.74 -5.96 9.22
C LEU A 217 13.51 -5.42 10.45
N GLU A 218 13.74 -6.25 11.46
CA GLU A 218 14.39 -5.83 12.70
C GLU A 218 15.84 -5.36 12.47
N GLU A 219 16.58 -6.01 11.57
CA GLU A 219 17.93 -5.58 11.20
C GLU A 219 17.91 -4.24 10.47
N LEU A 220 16.96 -4.03 9.54
CA LEU A 220 16.76 -2.75 8.88
C LEU A 220 16.40 -1.66 9.88
N ARG A 221 15.45 -1.91 10.79
CA ARG A 221 15.07 -0.97 11.85
C ARG A 221 16.29 -0.55 12.69
N SER A 222 17.11 -1.51 13.06
CA SER A 222 18.32 -1.26 13.84
C SER A 222 19.31 -0.39 13.06
N SER A 223 19.51 -0.64 11.77
CA SER A 223 20.36 0.19 10.91
C SER A 223 19.84 1.61 10.77
N ILE A 224 18.52 1.80 10.57
CA ILE A 224 17.89 3.14 10.53
C ILE A 224 18.19 3.93 11.83
N LEU A 225 18.07 3.27 12.99
CA LEU A 225 18.32 3.88 14.30
C LEU A 225 19.82 4.18 14.51
N GLU A 226 20.71 3.28 14.13
CA GLU A 226 22.16 3.41 14.28
C GLU A 226 22.70 4.55 13.43
N TYR A 227 22.38 4.57 12.14
CA TYR A 227 22.84 5.62 11.21
C TYR A 227 22.06 6.94 11.39
N GLY A 228 20.89 6.91 12.02
CA GLY A 228 20.03 8.08 12.19
C GLY A 228 19.51 8.63 10.86
N MET A 229 19.28 7.76 9.87
CA MET A 229 18.88 8.12 8.51
C MET A 229 17.69 7.29 8.04
N GLU A 230 16.92 7.85 7.10
CA GLU A 230 15.83 7.21 6.37
C GLU A 230 16.16 7.22 4.87
N ILE A 231 15.72 6.21 4.12
CA ILE A 231 15.93 6.12 2.67
C ILE A 231 14.57 6.02 1.98
N GLU A 232 14.32 6.94 1.05
CA GLU A 232 13.18 6.85 0.16
C GLU A 232 13.44 5.88 -0.99
N GLN A 233 12.43 5.13 -1.38
CA GLN A 233 12.54 4.06 -2.39
C GLN A 233 13.06 4.57 -3.74
N GLU A 234 12.76 5.82 -4.11
CA GLU A 234 13.26 6.48 -5.34
C GLU A 234 14.79 6.53 -5.42
N MET A 235 15.46 6.53 -4.28
CA MET A 235 16.92 6.60 -4.23
C MET A 235 17.59 5.26 -4.54
N LEU A 236 16.82 4.19 -4.74
CA LEU A 236 17.31 2.83 -4.98
C LEU A 236 17.15 2.36 -6.45
N VAL A 237 16.84 3.28 -7.36
CA VAL A 237 16.61 3.01 -8.79
C VAL A 237 17.92 3.05 -9.58
#